data_4d84d3750944deadec1342e89e2c7a98
#
_entry.id   4d84d3750944deadec1342e89e2c7a98
#
_cell.length_a   1.000
_cell.length_b   1.000
_cell.length_c   1.000
_cell.angle_alpha   90.00
_cell.angle_beta   90.00
_cell.angle_gamma   90.00
#
_symmetry.space_group_name_H-M   'P 1'
#
loop_
_entity.id
_entity.type
_entity.pdbx_description
1 polymer ?
#
loop_
_entity_poly.entity_id
_entity_poly.type
_entity_poly.pdbx_seq_one_letter_code
_entity_poly.pdbx_strand_id
1 'polypeptide(L)'
;MRRPLGIVLALVLTVSLVLTAPPGISAKPEGTLTVAVATFGNERWLPNLYVGAEDVVLKPLFENLLSRDARTGELSPMLAERWQVLDGGRTWKFYLRKGVRFHNGAELTAEDVRFTFATLAKEGSANSLAPEFRLIRSMEVENPYTLTVRFDRPSVVFGNKVTQGLFASSAFIQSRKHIEAGEQAAERAPMATGPWKFVEHVRGDRIVYEAVENHWRATPHWKRLVMLKVPEPATRMAMLRAGSVDVIEVGGEYVDELKKVGVRTLVMPNVSWVYIILGGQWPTKATYDPKVPWAQPDAEKARKVRLALNLAVDKQAIMQRILGGLGTAINSWLSYPNDPWATEALKKPLPYDPARAKQLLAEAGYPSGFDTTMNLTAWPGRGFLPDVGEAVATYWEKIGIRVKRRPVDRAVFAADFRARAYSGVALAYAAPLVAPESWEVIFRAGYTKAPLNLFVEHPKLDEFIDRLSVQPSYQERVRIMRDEMGPWLAEHVPGVAIGAAHAIAGVGPKVGEWPLIPGHMGFHNWEYVTRK
;
A
#
# COMPACT_ATOMS: atom_id res chain seq x y z
N MET A 1 -13.57 70.03 8.67
CA MET A 1 -14.58 69.04 8.96
C MET A 1 -14.74 68.14 7.74
N ARG A 2 -14.11 66.95 7.71
CA ARG A 2 -14.30 65.94 6.71
C ARG A 2 -14.49 64.62 7.46
N ARG A 3 -15.67 63.97 7.30
CA ARG A 3 -16.02 62.69 7.88
C ARG A 3 -15.39 61.56 7.05
N PRO A 4 -14.87 60.47 7.64
CA PRO A 4 -14.45 59.31 6.89
C PRO A 4 -15.64 58.39 6.55
N LEU A 5 -15.69 57.95 5.30
CA LEU A 5 -16.59 56.90 4.80
C LEU A 5 -16.12 55.54 5.35
N GLY A 6 -16.98 54.87 6.09
CA GLY A 6 -16.77 53.48 6.49
C GLY A 6 -17.10 52.53 5.33
N ILE A 7 -16.13 51.72 4.94
CA ILE A 7 -16.32 50.62 3.98
C ILE A 7 -16.85 49.41 4.76
N VAL A 8 -18.11 49.04 4.52
CA VAL A 8 -18.71 47.81 5.00
C VAL A 8 -18.29 46.70 4.04
N LEU A 9 -17.44 45.81 4.48
CA LEU A 9 -17.06 44.62 3.75
C LEU A 9 -18.17 43.56 3.91
N ALA A 10 -18.99 43.37 2.85
CA ALA A 10 -20.00 42.34 2.82
C ALA A 10 -19.29 40.99 2.54
N LEU A 11 -19.32 40.10 3.52
CA LEU A 11 -18.87 38.70 3.41
C LEU A 11 -19.91 37.95 2.59
N VAL A 12 -19.65 37.68 1.31
CA VAL A 12 -20.50 36.83 0.48
C VAL A 12 -20.19 35.35 0.83
N LEU A 13 -21.05 34.74 1.61
CA LEU A 13 -21.05 33.28 1.85
C LEU A 13 -21.53 32.60 0.58
N THR A 14 -20.62 32.06 -0.24
CA THR A 14 -20.99 31.15 -1.32
C THR A 14 -21.36 29.79 -0.72
N VAL A 15 -22.65 29.55 -0.58
CA VAL A 15 -23.18 28.21 -0.30
C VAL A 15 -23.06 27.40 -1.59
N SER A 16 -22.06 26.55 -1.67
CA SER A 16 -21.96 25.56 -2.73
C SER A 16 -23.06 24.50 -2.53
N LEU A 17 -24.11 24.60 -3.32
CA LEU A 17 -25.17 23.60 -3.39
C LEU A 17 -24.58 22.33 -4.03
N VAL A 18 -24.19 21.37 -3.21
CA VAL A 18 -23.85 20.02 -3.68
C VAL A 18 -25.16 19.38 -4.14
N LEU A 19 -25.39 19.41 -5.46
CA LEU A 19 -26.43 18.59 -6.07
C LEU A 19 -26.06 17.11 -5.84
N THR A 20 -26.64 16.51 -4.79
CA THR A 20 -26.68 15.06 -4.68
C THR A 20 -27.58 14.55 -5.79
N ALA A 21 -27.01 13.84 -6.78
CA ALA A 21 -27.81 13.09 -7.74
C ALA A 21 -28.76 12.18 -6.96
N PRO A 22 -30.05 12.05 -7.36
CA PRO A 22 -30.96 11.13 -6.70
C PRO A 22 -30.35 9.72 -6.79
N PRO A 23 -30.49 8.89 -5.74
CA PRO A 23 -30.05 7.50 -5.82
C PRO A 23 -30.77 6.85 -6.99
N GLY A 24 -30.04 6.56 -8.06
CA GLY A 24 -30.56 5.76 -9.17
C GLY A 24 -31.09 4.47 -8.57
N ILE A 25 -32.29 4.03 -8.98
CA ILE A 25 -32.86 2.74 -8.58
C ILE A 25 -31.83 1.70 -9.00
N SER A 26 -31.02 1.23 -8.04
CA SER A 26 -30.04 0.17 -8.28
C SER A 26 -30.82 -1.06 -8.70
N ALA A 27 -30.53 -1.59 -9.88
CA ALA A 27 -31.11 -2.84 -10.31
C ALA A 27 -30.85 -3.92 -9.22
N LYS A 28 -31.86 -4.77 -8.97
CA LYS A 28 -31.73 -5.83 -7.97
C LYS A 28 -30.50 -6.70 -8.27
N PRO A 29 -29.65 -7.01 -7.28
CA PRO A 29 -28.48 -7.86 -7.49
C PRO A 29 -28.86 -9.23 -8.06
N GLU A 30 -28.17 -9.67 -9.12
CA GLU A 30 -28.44 -10.96 -9.75
C GLU A 30 -27.16 -11.69 -10.15
N GLY A 31 -27.24 -13.02 -10.31
CA GLY A 31 -26.15 -13.85 -10.80
C GLY A 31 -25.00 -13.96 -9.81
N THR A 32 -23.94 -14.64 -10.26
CA THR A 32 -22.73 -14.91 -9.47
C THR A 32 -21.51 -14.37 -10.20
N LEU A 33 -20.69 -13.61 -9.51
CA LEU A 33 -19.35 -13.21 -9.91
C LEU A 33 -18.35 -14.19 -9.28
N THR A 34 -17.64 -14.95 -10.10
CA THR A 34 -16.63 -15.89 -9.66
C THR A 34 -15.23 -15.38 -9.96
N VAL A 35 -14.40 -15.28 -8.92
CA VAL A 35 -13.07 -14.66 -8.99
C VAL A 35 -12.02 -15.67 -8.53
N ALA A 36 -10.95 -15.87 -9.30
CA ALA A 36 -9.82 -16.68 -8.86
C ALA A 36 -8.61 -15.81 -8.53
N VAL A 37 -8.11 -15.96 -7.29
CA VAL A 37 -6.97 -15.23 -6.75
C VAL A 37 -5.86 -16.19 -6.27
N ALA A 38 -4.64 -15.68 -6.16
CA ALA A 38 -3.49 -16.50 -5.77
C ALA A 38 -3.52 -16.92 -4.29
N THR A 39 -4.08 -16.09 -3.41
CA THR A 39 -4.05 -16.32 -1.96
C THR A 39 -5.19 -15.59 -1.26
N PHE A 40 -5.61 -16.12 -0.11
CA PHE A 40 -6.52 -15.48 0.84
C PHE A 40 -5.78 -14.93 2.08
N GLY A 41 -4.45 -14.94 2.08
CA GLY A 41 -3.66 -14.60 3.26
C GLY A 41 -3.71 -15.69 4.32
N ASN A 42 -3.84 -15.30 5.59
CA ASN A 42 -3.91 -16.23 6.72
C ASN A 42 -5.33 -16.77 6.99
N GLU A 43 -6.31 -16.24 6.26
CA GLU A 43 -7.74 -16.64 6.35
C GLU A 43 -8.31 -16.44 7.78
N ARG A 44 -7.96 -15.30 8.42
CA ARG A 44 -8.41 -14.91 9.76
C ARG A 44 -9.24 -13.63 9.68
N TRP A 45 -10.25 -13.50 10.55
CA TRP A 45 -11.27 -12.45 10.46
C TRP A 45 -11.23 -11.45 11.62
N LEU A 46 -10.57 -11.76 12.73
CA LEU A 46 -10.46 -10.85 13.86
C LEU A 46 -9.44 -9.74 13.61
N PRO A 47 -9.70 -8.49 14.07
CA PRO A 47 -8.87 -7.34 13.73
C PRO A 47 -7.40 -7.48 14.16
N ASN A 48 -7.15 -8.09 15.32
CA ASN A 48 -5.81 -8.31 15.86
C ASN A 48 -5.01 -9.41 15.16
N LEU A 49 -5.63 -10.19 14.26
CA LEU A 49 -5.00 -11.33 13.55
C LEU A 49 -4.65 -11.02 12.10
N TYR A 50 -5.09 -9.87 11.61
CA TYR A 50 -4.84 -9.44 10.24
C TYR A 50 -3.38 -9.01 10.02
N VAL A 51 -2.73 -9.50 8.94
CA VAL A 51 -1.32 -9.22 8.63
C VAL A 51 -1.10 -8.52 7.27
N GLY A 52 -2.16 -8.20 6.54
CA GLY A 52 -2.12 -7.39 5.31
C GLY A 52 -2.30 -8.13 4.00
N ALA A 53 -2.18 -9.46 3.98
CA ALA A 53 -2.41 -10.24 2.75
C ALA A 53 -3.89 -10.58 2.51
N GLU A 54 -4.74 -10.31 3.49
CA GLU A 54 -6.16 -10.66 3.52
C GLU A 54 -7.06 -9.59 2.88
N ASP A 55 -6.52 -8.49 2.44
CA ASP A 55 -7.28 -7.35 1.87
C ASP A 55 -8.31 -7.78 0.83
N VAL A 56 -7.94 -8.70 -0.06
CA VAL A 56 -8.81 -9.18 -1.14
C VAL A 56 -10.10 -9.81 -0.63
N VAL A 57 -10.04 -10.47 0.54
CA VAL A 57 -11.18 -11.15 1.17
C VAL A 57 -11.87 -10.35 2.27
N LEU A 58 -11.18 -9.38 2.89
CA LEU A 58 -11.76 -8.58 3.98
C LEU A 58 -12.49 -7.34 3.48
N LYS A 59 -11.99 -6.66 2.45
CA LYS A 59 -12.60 -5.41 1.93
C LYS A 59 -14.03 -5.55 1.41
N PRO A 60 -14.49 -6.68 0.86
CA PRO A 60 -15.91 -6.86 0.57
C PRO A 60 -16.81 -6.79 1.80
N LEU A 61 -16.33 -7.32 2.93
CA LEU A 61 -17.09 -7.43 4.18
C LEU A 61 -17.03 -6.17 5.03
N PHE A 62 -15.81 -5.64 5.23
CA PHE A 62 -15.53 -4.65 6.27
C PHE A 62 -15.29 -3.27 5.69
N GLU A 63 -15.65 -2.28 6.48
CA GLU A 63 -15.41 -0.87 6.18
C GLU A 63 -14.57 -0.21 7.28
N ASN A 64 -13.89 0.87 6.89
CA ASN A 64 -13.06 1.69 7.77
C ASN A 64 -13.81 2.98 8.15
N LEU A 65 -13.25 3.76 9.07
CA LEU A 65 -13.83 5.06 9.42
C LEU A 65 -13.79 6.05 8.26
N LEU A 66 -12.70 6.06 7.52
CA LEU A 66 -12.45 6.99 6.43
C LEU A 66 -12.15 6.23 5.14
N SER A 67 -12.24 6.93 4.04
CA SER A 67 -11.79 6.53 2.71
C SER A 67 -10.81 7.58 2.17
N ARG A 68 -10.46 7.46 0.89
CA ARG A 68 -9.72 8.49 0.16
C ARG A 68 -10.46 8.89 -1.10
N ASP A 69 -10.41 10.17 -1.40
CA ASP A 69 -10.84 10.68 -2.69
C ASP A 69 -9.91 10.15 -3.77
N ALA A 70 -10.47 9.49 -4.77
CA ALA A 70 -9.71 8.82 -5.82
C ALA A 70 -8.92 9.80 -6.72
N ARG A 71 -9.34 11.06 -6.77
CA ARG A 71 -8.76 12.10 -7.62
C ARG A 71 -7.66 12.88 -6.91
N THR A 72 -7.91 13.27 -5.64
CA THR A 72 -6.98 14.12 -4.87
C THR A 72 -6.08 13.33 -3.94
N GLY A 73 -6.46 12.10 -3.58
CA GLY A 73 -5.78 11.28 -2.59
C GLY A 73 -6.01 11.75 -1.14
N GLU A 74 -6.79 12.80 -0.91
CA GLU A 74 -7.10 13.31 0.41
C GLU A 74 -8.07 12.39 1.16
N LEU A 75 -8.08 12.49 2.50
CA LEU A 75 -9.04 11.77 3.32
C LEU A 75 -10.47 12.16 2.94
N SER A 76 -11.33 11.17 2.85
CA SER A 76 -12.74 11.35 2.54
C SER A 76 -13.64 10.57 3.52
N PRO A 77 -14.92 10.98 3.68
CA PRO A 77 -15.86 10.30 4.57
C PRO A 77 -16.13 8.85 4.18
N MET A 78 -16.29 7.99 5.20
CA MET A 78 -16.82 6.62 5.06
C MET A 78 -17.77 6.30 6.23
N LEU A 79 -17.44 5.43 7.19
CA LEU A 79 -18.25 5.21 8.39
C LEU A 79 -18.28 6.45 9.28
N ALA A 80 -17.22 7.26 9.30
CA ALA A 80 -17.26 8.63 9.83
C ALA A 80 -17.64 9.59 8.69
N GLU A 81 -18.67 10.41 8.90
CA GLU A 81 -19.11 11.44 7.94
C GLU A 81 -18.23 12.70 7.98
N ARG A 82 -17.57 12.94 9.13
CA ARG A 82 -16.60 14.03 9.32
C ARG A 82 -15.69 13.74 10.50
N TRP A 83 -14.58 14.45 10.56
CA TRP A 83 -13.63 14.39 11.68
C TRP A 83 -13.00 15.74 11.95
N GLN A 84 -12.39 15.88 13.11
CA GLN A 84 -11.58 17.04 13.48
C GLN A 84 -10.24 16.57 14.03
N VAL A 85 -9.20 17.31 13.67
CA VAL A 85 -7.85 17.13 14.22
C VAL A 85 -7.55 18.35 15.08
N LEU A 86 -7.36 18.14 16.38
CA LEU A 86 -7.22 19.17 17.39
C LEU A 86 -5.85 19.03 18.08
N ASP A 87 -5.48 20.02 18.86
CA ASP A 87 -4.28 20.03 19.73
C ASP A 87 -3.00 19.66 18.95
N GLY A 88 -2.86 20.21 17.72
CA GLY A 88 -1.71 19.94 16.86
C GLY A 88 -1.56 18.47 16.46
N GLY A 89 -2.67 17.73 16.32
CA GLY A 89 -2.67 16.33 15.95
C GLY A 89 -2.66 15.35 17.13
N ARG A 90 -2.77 15.83 18.36
CA ARG A 90 -2.87 14.97 19.56
C ARG A 90 -4.27 14.46 19.83
N THR A 91 -5.29 15.08 19.23
CA THR A 91 -6.69 14.70 19.41
C THR A 91 -7.37 14.55 18.07
N TRP A 92 -7.98 13.39 17.84
CA TRP A 92 -8.84 13.11 16.70
C TRP A 92 -10.27 12.90 17.21
N LYS A 93 -11.24 13.64 16.64
CA LYS A 93 -12.65 13.49 16.96
C LYS A 93 -13.41 13.05 15.72
N PHE A 94 -14.00 11.86 15.77
CA PHE A 94 -14.76 11.27 14.67
C PHE A 94 -16.25 11.37 14.95
N TYR A 95 -17.01 11.74 13.92
CA TYR A 95 -18.46 11.79 13.93
C TYR A 95 -18.98 10.74 12.98
N LEU A 96 -19.62 9.71 13.52
CA LEU A 96 -20.08 8.56 12.78
C LEU A 96 -21.37 8.85 12.03
N ARG A 97 -21.51 8.21 10.89
CA ARG A 97 -22.74 8.17 10.11
C ARG A 97 -23.81 7.42 10.89
N LYS A 98 -25.00 8.02 11.01
CA LYS A 98 -26.16 7.38 11.66
C LYS A 98 -26.82 6.38 10.72
N GLY A 99 -27.44 5.34 11.29
CA GLY A 99 -28.22 4.36 10.55
C GLY A 99 -27.40 3.31 9.78
N VAL A 100 -26.06 3.32 9.88
CA VAL A 100 -25.24 2.22 9.36
C VAL A 100 -25.46 0.98 10.22
N ARG A 101 -25.72 -0.16 9.58
CA ARG A 101 -26.01 -1.43 10.26
C ARG A 101 -25.02 -2.51 9.90
N PHE A 102 -24.70 -3.32 10.90
CA PHE A 102 -24.06 -4.61 10.69
C PHE A 102 -24.99 -5.58 9.95
N HIS A 103 -24.46 -6.64 9.37
CA HIS A 103 -25.23 -7.61 8.60
C HIS A 103 -26.32 -8.35 9.40
N ASN A 104 -26.26 -8.32 10.72
CA ASN A 104 -27.32 -8.82 11.62
C ASN A 104 -28.38 -7.77 11.97
N GLY A 105 -28.32 -6.59 11.40
CA GLY A 105 -29.24 -5.48 11.63
C GLY A 105 -28.93 -4.58 12.82
N ALA A 106 -27.95 -4.92 13.67
CA ALA A 106 -27.52 -4.06 14.77
C ALA A 106 -26.89 -2.77 14.23
N GLU A 107 -27.17 -1.63 14.85
CA GLU A 107 -26.59 -0.36 14.43
C GLU A 107 -25.14 -0.22 14.89
N LEU A 108 -24.29 0.33 13.99
CA LEU A 108 -22.92 0.70 14.28
C LEU A 108 -22.89 1.90 15.25
N THR A 109 -22.05 1.80 16.28
CA THR A 109 -21.84 2.88 17.24
C THR A 109 -20.37 3.17 17.49
N ALA A 110 -20.08 4.27 18.16
CA ALA A 110 -18.72 4.64 18.58
C ALA A 110 -18.09 3.61 19.54
N GLU A 111 -18.90 2.81 20.24
CA GLU A 111 -18.41 1.71 21.07
C GLU A 111 -17.79 0.58 20.23
N ASP A 112 -18.31 0.30 19.04
CA ASP A 112 -17.74 -0.70 18.13
C ASP A 112 -16.38 -0.23 17.60
N VAL A 113 -16.26 1.07 17.30
CA VAL A 113 -14.99 1.68 16.87
C VAL A 113 -13.96 1.64 18.01
N ARG A 114 -14.34 2.07 19.21
CA ARG A 114 -13.50 2.04 20.42
C ARG A 114 -13.00 0.62 20.70
N PHE A 115 -13.92 -0.35 20.65
CA PHE A 115 -13.60 -1.77 20.84
C PHE A 115 -12.60 -2.27 19.80
N THR A 116 -12.81 -1.95 18.52
CA THR A 116 -11.91 -2.34 17.43
C THR A 116 -10.51 -1.78 17.66
N PHE A 117 -10.38 -0.49 17.98
CA PHE A 117 -9.09 0.15 18.24
C PHE A 117 -8.37 -0.44 19.46
N ALA A 118 -9.11 -0.70 20.54
CA ALA A 118 -8.56 -1.37 21.72
C ALA A 118 -8.07 -2.80 21.41
N THR A 119 -8.81 -3.52 20.56
CA THR A 119 -8.42 -4.88 20.12
C THR A 119 -7.16 -4.86 19.26
N LEU A 120 -7.01 -3.87 18.36
CA LEU A 120 -5.80 -3.68 17.57
C LEU A 120 -4.58 -3.39 18.45
N ALA A 121 -4.75 -2.62 19.53
CA ALA A 121 -3.68 -2.23 20.46
C ALA A 121 -3.22 -3.35 21.39
N LYS A 122 -3.98 -4.45 21.53
CA LYS A 122 -3.66 -5.54 22.46
C LYS A 122 -2.23 -6.03 22.29
N GLU A 123 -1.60 -6.42 23.39
CA GLU A 123 -0.32 -7.13 23.37
C GLU A 123 -0.47 -8.45 22.61
N GLY A 124 0.54 -8.83 21.84
CA GLY A 124 0.47 -10.02 20.98
C GLY A 124 -0.37 -9.86 19.70
N SER A 125 -0.97 -8.68 19.45
CA SER A 125 -1.65 -8.42 18.17
C SER A 125 -0.70 -8.60 16.99
N ALA A 126 -1.07 -9.45 16.02
CA ALA A 126 -0.34 -9.66 14.78
C ALA A 126 -0.60 -8.55 13.75
N ASN A 127 -1.55 -7.65 14.03
CA ASN A 127 -1.91 -6.57 13.13
C ASN A 127 -0.74 -5.60 12.91
N SER A 128 -0.44 -5.29 11.66
CA SER A 128 0.68 -4.42 11.29
C SER A 128 0.53 -2.98 11.82
N LEU A 129 -0.69 -2.54 12.15
CA LEU A 129 -0.99 -1.23 12.73
C LEU A 129 -0.99 -1.23 14.26
N ALA A 130 -0.85 -2.37 14.93
CA ALA A 130 -0.87 -2.45 16.40
C ALA A 130 0.05 -1.42 17.09
N PRO A 131 1.29 -1.17 16.63
CA PRO A 131 2.16 -0.15 17.21
C PRO A 131 1.54 1.25 17.21
N GLU A 132 0.82 1.61 16.15
CA GLU A 132 0.17 2.92 16.02
C GLU A 132 -1.01 3.06 17.00
N PHE A 133 -1.81 2.00 17.16
CA PHE A 133 -2.95 2.00 18.08
C PHE A 133 -2.51 1.96 19.55
N ARG A 134 -1.33 1.43 19.87
CA ARG A 134 -0.73 1.50 21.22
C ARG A 134 -0.28 2.90 21.62
N LEU A 135 -0.17 3.84 20.68
CA LEU A 135 0.09 5.24 20.98
C LEU A 135 -1.14 6.01 21.46
N ILE A 136 -2.32 5.38 21.40
CA ILE A 136 -3.55 5.98 21.90
C ILE A 136 -3.49 6.02 23.43
N ARG A 137 -3.55 7.23 23.99
CA ARG A 137 -3.60 7.46 25.43
C ARG A 137 -4.98 7.18 26.01
N SER A 138 -6.03 7.68 25.33
CA SER A 138 -7.41 7.49 25.77
C SER A 138 -8.38 7.56 24.60
N MET A 139 -9.53 6.90 24.78
CA MET A 139 -10.67 6.93 23.86
C MET A 139 -11.94 7.22 24.67
N GLU A 140 -12.67 8.25 24.28
CA GLU A 140 -13.88 8.70 24.93
C GLU A 140 -15.06 8.62 23.95
N VAL A 141 -16.07 7.83 24.30
CA VAL A 141 -17.35 7.79 23.59
C VAL A 141 -18.26 8.84 24.18
N GLU A 142 -18.35 10.00 23.52
CA GLU A 142 -19.15 11.14 23.99
C GLU A 142 -20.67 10.89 23.85
N ASN A 143 -21.02 10.14 22.80
CA ASN A 143 -22.39 9.67 22.52
C ASN A 143 -22.29 8.52 21.49
N PRO A 144 -23.39 7.83 21.13
CA PRO A 144 -23.35 6.68 20.22
C PRO A 144 -22.67 6.93 18.86
N TYR A 145 -22.52 8.20 18.44
CA TYR A 145 -21.98 8.56 17.12
C TYR A 145 -20.75 9.47 17.19
N THR A 146 -20.15 9.66 18.37
CA THR A 146 -18.98 10.53 18.51
C THR A 146 -17.91 9.84 19.34
N LEU A 147 -16.73 9.67 18.75
CA LEU A 147 -15.54 9.13 19.39
C LEU A 147 -14.42 10.16 19.38
N THR A 148 -13.86 10.46 20.55
CA THR A 148 -12.65 11.26 20.70
C THR A 148 -11.48 10.35 21.07
N VAL A 149 -10.40 10.41 20.28
CA VAL A 149 -9.16 9.64 20.45
C VAL A 149 -8.02 10.60 20.77
N ARG A 150 -7.33 10.39 21.90
CA ARG A 150 -6.20 11.24 22.34
C ARG A 150 -4.90 10.45 22.34
N PHE A 151 -3.82 11.12 21.95
CA PHE A 151 -2.47 10.59 21.85
C PHE A 151 -1.51 11.33 22.78
N ASP A 152 -0.47 10.65 23.28
CA ASP A 152 0.58 11.29 24.08
C ASP A 152 1.45 12.25 23.26
N ARG A 153 1.58 11.99 21.97
CA ARG A 153 2.32 12.80 20.99
C ARG A 153 1.47 13.03 19.75
N PRO A 154 1.77 14.05 18.93
CA PRO A 154 1.04 14.27 17.67
C PRO A 154 1.00 13.00 16.81
N SER A 155 -0.18 12.67 16.29
CA SER A 155 -0.41 11.61 15.31
C SER A 155 -1.17 12.18 14.12
N VAL A 156 -0.51 13.06 13.36
CA VAL A 156 -1.13 13.84 12.29
C VAL A 156 -1.62 12.99 11.12
N VAL A 157 -1.10 11.78 11.00
CA VAL A 157 -1.47 10.83 9.94
C VAL A 157 -2.37 9.68 10.44
N PHE A 158 -2.92 9.77 11.63
CA PHE A 158 -3.79 8.71 12.16
C PHE A 158 -5.00 8.44 11.24
N GLY A 159 -5.54 9.46 10.58
CA GLY A 159 -6.56 9.30 9.56
C GLY A 159 -6.18 8.28 8.47
N ASN A 160 -4.90 8.22 8.09
CA ASN A 160 -4.42 7.23 7.12
C ASN A 160 -4.51 5.80 7.63
N LYS A 161 -4.39 5.59 8.95
CA LYS A 161 -4.43 4.25 9.58
C LYS A 161 -5.85 3.70 9.68
N VAL A 162 -6.85 4.57 9.62
CA VAL A 162 -8.27 4.21 9.70
C VAL A 162 -9.00 4.39 8.36
N THR A 163 -8.24 4.36 7.25
CA THR A 163 -8.73 4.60 5.88
C THR A 163 -8.80 3.30 5.08
N GLN A 164 -9.89 3.13 4.33
CA GLN A 164 -9.99 2.07 3.32
C GLN A 164 -9.18 2.42 2.07
N GLY A 165 -8.62 1.41 1.42
CA GLY A 165 -7.92 1.57 0.15
C GLY A 165 -6.41 1.48 0.21
N LEU A 166 -5.81 1.69 1.38
CA LEU A 166 -4.36 1.53 1.55
C LEU A 166 -3.98 0.08 1.87
N PHE A 167 -2.77 -0.32 1.50
CA PHE A 167 -2.19 -1.58 1.96
C PHE A 167 -2.00 -1.53 3.48
N ALA A 168 -2.37 -2.62 4.13
CA ALA A 168 -2.34 -2.73 5.59
C ALA A 168 -3.20 -1.66 6.31
N SER A 169 -4.24 -1.13 5.66
CA SER A 169 -5.30 -0.37 6.31
C SER A 169 -6.25 -1.32 7.05
N SER A 170 -5.72 -1.98 8.04
CA SER A 170 -6.34 -3.12 8.71
C SER A 170 -7.18 -2.72 9.93
N ALA A 171 -7.57 -1.45 10.03
CA ALA A 171 -8.49 -0.96 11.04
C ALA A 171 -9.96 -1.11 10.60
N PHE A 172 -10.32 -2.30 10.11
CA PHE A 172 -11.68 -2.65 9.74
C PHE A 172 -12.57 -2.69 10.97
N ILE A 173 -13.66 -1.91 10.96
CA ILE A 173 -14.56 -1.81 12.10
C ILE A 173 -15.39 -3.08 12.22
N GLN A 174 -15.44 -3.64 13.44
CA GLN A 174 -16.13 -4.88 13.74
C GLN A 174 -17.15 -4.70 14.85
N SER A 175 -18.16 -5.55 14.87
CA SER A 175 -19.19 -5.55 15.91
C SER A 175 -18.64 -6.03 17.24
N ARG A 176 -18.58 -5.14 18.23
CA ARG A 176 -18.18 -5.46 19.60
C ARG A 176 -19.02 -6.59 20.18
N LYS A 177 -20.34 -6.47 20.12
CA LYS A 177 -21.27 -7.46 20.67
C LYS A 177 -21.09 -8.84 20.05
N HIS A 178 -20.78 -8.91 18.74
CA HIS A 178 -20.57 -10.18 18.07
C HIS A 178 -19.28 -10.87 18.53
N ILE A 179 -18.19 -10.13 18.69
CA ILE A 179 -16.92 -10.70 19.16
C ILE A 179 -16.99 -11.06 20.64
N GLU A 180 -17.60 -10.21 21.48
CA GLU A 180 -17.78 -10.49 22.92
C GLU A 180 -18.69 -11.69 23.19
N ALA A 181 -19.62 -12.02 22.29
CA ALA A 181 -20.43 -13.22 22.38
C ALA A 181 -19.64 -14.51 22.13
N GLY A 182 -18.46 -14.43 21.49
CA GLY A 182 -17.56 -15.56 21.30
C GLY A 182 -16.58 -15.35 20.13
N GLU A 183 -15.30 -15.17 20.44
CA GLU A 183 -14.26 -14.97 19.41
C GLU A 183 -14.19 -16.10 18.38
N GLN A 184 -14.33 -17.35 18.80
CA GLN A 184 -14.33 -18.50 17.90
C GLN A 184 -15.52 -18.50 16.92
N ALA A 185 -16.69 -18.06 17.38
CA ALA A 185 -17.87 -17.90 16.53
C ALA A 185 -17.68 -16.74 15.54
N ALA A 186 -17.12 -15.63 16.01
CA ALA A 186 -16.79 -14.48 15.17
C ALA A 186 -15.76 -14.82 14.09
N GLU A 187 -14.78 -15.69 14.39
CA GLU A 187 -13.81 -16.20 13.40
C GLU A 187 -14.45 -17.11 12.34
N ARG A 188 -15.55 -17.77 12.65
CA ARG A 188 -16.26 -18.64 11.69
C ARG A 188 -17.29 -17.89 10.85
N ALA A 189 -17.87 -16.84 11.41
CA ALA A 189 -18.93 -16.06 10.80
C ALA A 189 -18.71 -14.56 11.07
N PRO A 190 -17.82 -13.88 10.34
CA PRO A 190 -17.49 -12.48 10.54
C PRO A 190 -18.71 -11.58 10.37
N MET A 191 -18.84 -10.57 11.25
CA MET A 191 -19.94 -9.61 11.26
C MET A 191 -19.42 -8.22 10.90
N ALA A 192 -19.93 -7.64 9.83
CA ALA A 192 -19.42 -6.41 9.25
C ALA A 192 -20.53 -5.50 8.72
N THR A 193 -20.15 -4.33 8.20
CA THR A 193 -21.05 -3.30 7.66
C THR A 193 -20.95 -3.16 6.14
N GLY A 194 -20.08 -3.91 5.47
CA GLY A 194 -19.77 -3.74 4.05
C GLY A 194 -20.87 -4.18 3.08
N PRO A 195 -20.71 -3.90 1.79
CA PRO A 195 -21.71 -4.17 0.75
C PRO A 195 -21.91 -5.66 0.46
N TRP A 196 -21.05 -6.50 0.99
CA TRP A 196 -21.13 -7.96 0.87
C TRP A 196 -21.20 -8.58 2.25
N LYS A 197 -22.10 -9.50 2.50
CA LYS A 197 -22.19 -10.28 3.74
C LYS A 197 -21.60 -11.67 3.55
N PHE A 198 -20.98 -12.17 4.58
CA PHE A 198 -20.37 -13.50 4.63
C PHE A 198 -21.45 -14.60 4.53
N VAL A 199 -21.17 -15.64 3.73
CA VAL A 199 -22.02 -16.82 3.57
C VAL A 199 -21.29 -18.11 3.94
N GLU A 200 -20.09 -18.32 3.35
CA GLU A 200 -19.36 -19.58 3.51
C GLU A 200 -17.83 -19.34 3.41
N HIS A 201 -17.06 -20.11 4.15
CA HIS A 201 -15.63 -20.21 4.02
C HIS A 201 -15.19 -21.68 4.09
N VAL A 202 -14.63 -22.18 3.01
CA VAL A 202 -13.91 -23.44 2.96
C VAL A 202 -12.42 -23.13 2.88
N ARG A 203 -11.72 -23.36 3.99
CA ARG A 203 -10.33 -22.95 4.15
C ARG A 203 -9.43 -23.50 3.05
N GLY A 204 -8.66 -22.63 2.43
CA GLY A 204 -7.75 -22.99 1.34
C GLY A 204 -8.41 -23.24 -0.01
N ASP A 205 -9.72 -23.15 -0.10
CA ASP A 205 -10.52 -23.41 -1.31
C ASP A 205 -11.31 -22.20 -1.77
N ARG A 206 -12.34 -21.80 -1.01
CA ARG A 206 -13.25 -20.72 -1.43
C ARG A 206 -13.85 -19.92 -0.28
N ILE A 207 -14.25 -18.71 -0.62
CA ILE A 207 -15.07 -17.85 0.24
C ILE A 207 -16.27 -17.36 -0.59
N VAL A 208 -17.45 -17.38 0.01
CA VAL A 208 -18.71 -16.98 -0.63
C VAL A 208 -19.33 -15.80 0.12
N TYR A 209 -19.75 -14.80 -0.64
CA TYR A 209 -20.46 -13.63 -0.12
C TYR A 209 -21.78 -13.46 -0.85
N GLU A 210 -22.73 -12.78 -0.20
CA GLU A 210 -23.98 -12.35 -0.78
C GLU A 210 -24.11 -10.83 -0.70
N ALA A 211 -24.66 -10.21 -1.73
CA ALA A 211 -24.88 -8.77 -1.78
C ALA A 211 -25.82 -8.30 -0.67
N VAL A 212 -25.51 -7.16 -0.06
CA VAL A 212 -26.42 -6.43 0.83
C VAL A 212 -27.29 -5.52 -0.04
N GLU A 213 -28.57 -5.87 -0.13
CA GLU A 213 -29.55 -5.03 -0.84
C GLU A 213 -29.75 -3.70 -0.08
N ASN A 214 -29.83 -2.60 -0.81
CA ASN A 214 -29.97 -1.24 -0.27
C ASN A 214 -28.84 -0.85 0.73
N HIS A 215 -27.62 -1.31 0.43
CA HIS A 215 -26.48 -0.93 1.24
C HIS A 215 -26.27 0.59 1.24
N TRP A 216 -25.95 1.18 2.39
CA TRP A 216 -25.90 2.62 2.60
C TRP A 216 -24.93 3.38 1.66
N ARG A 217 -23.91 2.70 1.14
CA ARG A 217 -22.89 3.27 0.24
C ARG A 217 -23.07 2.82 -1.21
N ALA A 218 -23.15 1.52 -1.46
CA ALA A 218 -23.28 0.94 -2.79
C ALA A 218 -23.92 -0.45 -2.72
N THR A 219 -24.98 -0.68 -3.46
CA THR A 219 -25.54 -2.01 -3.64
C THR A 219 -24.80 -2.72 -4.78
N PRO A 220 -24.20 -3.90 -4.56
CA PRO A 220 -23.54 -4.67 -5.60
C PRO A 220 -24.49 -5.03 -6.75
N HIS A 221 -23.98 -5.09 -7.97
CA HIS A 221 -24.75 -5.52 -9.15
C HIS A 221 -24.92 -7.05 -9.21
N TRP A 222 -24.01 -7.81 -8.59
CA TRP A 222 -24.04 -9.26 -8.53
C TRP A 222 -24.65 -9.72 -7.21
N LYS A 223 -25.51 -10.76 -7.26
CA LYS A 223 -26.13 -11.31 -6.04
C LYS A 223 -25.13 -12.07 -5.17
N ARG A 224 -24.20 -12.78 -5.80
CA ARG A 224 -23.17 -13.56 -5.11
C ARG A 224 -21.78 -13.20 -5.63
N LEU A 225 -20.81 -13.20 -4.71
CA LEU A 225 -19.40 -13.13 -5.03
C LEU A 225 -18.75 -14.42 -4.50
N VAL A 226 -18.12 -15.19 -5.39
CA VAL A 226 -17.41 -16.43 -5.05
C VAL A 226 -15.93 -16.17 -5.33
N MET A 227 -15.11 -16.23 -4.30
CA MET A 227 -13.66 -16.17 -4.44
C MET A 227 -13.06 -17.55 -4.33
N LEU A 228 -12.24 -17.95 -5.29
CA LEU A 228 -11.52 -19.22 -5.34
C LEU A 228 -10.03 -18.97 -5.13
N LYS A 229 -9.41 -19.77 -4.28
CA LYS A 229 -7.96 -19.75 -4.10
C LYS A 229 -7.31 -20.69 -5.12
N VAL A 230 -6.67 -20.11 -6.11
CA VAL A 230 -5.99 -20.84 -7.19
C VAL A 230 -4.58 -20.27 -7.33
N PRO A 231 -3.56 -20.82 -6.65
CA PRO A 231 -2.21 -20.26 -6.63
C PRO A 231 -1.55 -20.16 -8.01
N GLU A 232 -1.77 -21.18 -8.87
CA GLU A 232 -1.08 -21.27 -10.15
C GLU A 232 -1.69 -20.37 -11.23
N PRO A 233 -0.93 -19.40 -11.82
CA PRO A 233 -1.45 -18.48 -12.84
C PRO A 233 -2.01 -19.19 -14.08
N ALA A 234 -1.33 -20.25 -14.56
CA ALA A 234 -1.77 -21.02 -15.73
C ALA A 234 -3.15 -21.65 -15.50
N THR A 235 -3.40 -22.14 -14.29
CA THR A 235 -4.72 -22.71 -13.91
C THR A 235 -5.78 -21.61 -13.91
N ARG A 236 -5.52 -20.44 -13.33
CA ARG A 236 -6.45 -19.31 -13.38
C ARG A 236 -6.80 -18.91 -14.81
N MET A 237 -5.80 -18.85 -15.70
CA MET A 237 -5.99 -18.52 -17.11
C MET A 237 -6.84 -19.59 -17.83
N ALA A 238 -6.61 -20.87 -17.57
CA ALA A 238 -7.42 -21.96 -18.13
C ALA A 238 -8.88 -21.88 -17.66
N MET A 239 -9.11 -21.61 -16.37
CA MET A 239 -10.46 -21.42 -15.79
C MET A 239 -11.19 -20.23 -16.42
N LEU A 240 -10.53 -19.10 -16.64
CA LEU A 240 -11.12 -17.94 -17.29
C LEU A 240 -11.51 -18.24 -18.74
N ARG A 241 -10.65 -18.93 -19.50
CA ARG A 241 -10.93 -19.36 -20.88
C ARG A 241 -12.11 -20.32 -20.95
N ALA A 242 -12.21 -21.23 -19.99
CA ALA A 242 -13.33 -22.19 -19.90
C ALA A 242 -14.65 -21.53 -19.41
N GLY A 243 -14.60 -20.27 -18.98
CA GLY A 243 -15.76 -19.55 -18.42
C GLY A 243 -16.19 -20.07 -17.03
N SER A 244 -15.33 -20.84 -16.34
CA SER A 244 -15.59 -21.30 -14.98
C SER A 244 -15.30 -20.23 -13.92
N VAL A 245 -14.56 -19.17 -14.26
CA VAL A 245 -14.41 -17.95 -13.48
C VAL A 245 -14.61 -16.72 -14.38
N ASP A 246 -15.00 -15.62 -13.77
CA ASP A 246 -15.31 -14.35 -14.47
C ASP A 246 -14.15 -13.35 -14.37
N VAL A 247 -13.32 -13.46 -13.33
CA VAL A 247 -12.16 -12.59 -13.10
C VAL A 247 -10.98 -13.39 -12.56
N ILE A 248 -9.79 -13.05 -13.02
CA ILE A 248 -8.54 -13.61 -12.51
C ILE A 248 -7.52 -12.51 -12.23
N GLU A 249 -6.69 -12.70 -11.21
CA GLU A 249 -5.45 -11.97 -11.02
C GLU A 249 -4.34 -12.60 -11.86
N VAL A 250 -3.58 -11.79 -12.60
CA VAL A 250 -2.46 -12.25 -13.43
C VAL A 250 -1.25 -11.32 -13.33
N GLY A 251 -0.07 -11.84 -13.65
CA GLY A 251 1.14 -11.05 -13.87
C GLY A 251 1.20 -10.43 -15.26
N GLY A 252 2.07 -9.43 -15.44
CA GLY A 252 2.26 -8.73 -16.71
C GLY A 252 2.73 -9.66 -17.83
N GLU A 253 3.50 -10.68 -17.49
CA GLU A 253 4.05 -11.69 -18.40
C GLU A 253 2.97 -12.49 -19.15
N TYR A 254 1.74 -12.56 -18.62
CA TYR A 254 0.63 -13.30 -19.22
C TYR A 254 -0.32 -12.45 -20.08
N VAL A 255 -0.14 -11.13 -20.11
CA VAL A 255 -1.10 -10.23 -20.78
C VAL A 255 -1.18 -10.46 -22.29
N ASP A 256 -0.05 -10.69 -22.95
CA ASP A 256 -0.04 -10.96 -24.38
C ASP A 256 -0.70 -12.30 -24.73
N GLU A 257 -0.59 -13.29 -23.85
CA GLU A 257 -1.30 -14.55 -24.01
C GLU A 257 -2.83 -14.37 -23.88
N LEU A 258 -3.26 -13.57 -22.88
CA LEU A 258 -4.69 -13.24 -22.70
C LEU A 258 -5.25 -12.45 -23.89
N LYS A 259 -4.50 -11.49 -24.41
CA LYS A 259 -4.90 -10.72 -25.61
C LYS A 259 -5.07 -11.61 -26.85
N LYS A 260 -4.14 -12.55 -27.09
CA LYS A 260 -4.21 -13.50 -28.22
C LYS A 260 -5.48 -14.35 -28.20
N VAL A 261 -6.04 -14.64 -27.04
CA VAL A 261 -7.27 -15.40 -26.89
C VAL A 261 -8.51 -14.51 -26.66
N GLY A 262 -8.41 -13.21 -26.91
CA GLY A 262 -9.51 -12.26 -26.85
C GLY A 262 -10.01 -11.93 -25.45
N VAL A 263 -9.24 -12.23 -24.40
CA VAL A 263 -9.61 -11.88 -23.02
C VAL A 263 -9.31 -10.41 -22.77
N ARG A 264 -10.29 -9.68 -22.25
CA ARG A 264 -10.13 -8.29 -21.81
C ARG A 264 -9.26 -8.23 -20.56
N THR A 265 -8.28 -7.35 -20.55
CA THR A 265 -7.45 -7.08 -19.36
C THR A 265 -7.75 -5.69 -18.81
N LEU A 266 -7.83 -5.59 -17.48
CA LEU A 266 -7.84 -4.32 -16.77
C LEU A 266 -6.46 -4.11 -16.14
N VAL A 267 -5.94 -2.90 -16.29
CA VAL A 267 -4.62 -2.53 -15.75
C VAL A 267 -4.81 -1.40 -14.74
N MET A 268 -4.42 -1.66 -13.51
CA MET A 268 -4.30 -0.63 -12.48
C MET A 268 -2.85 -0.18 -12.40
N PRO A 269 -2.53 1.05 -12.80
CA PRO A 269 -1.15 1.49 -12.93
C PRO A 269 -0.50 1.72 -11.56
N ASN A 270 0.80 1.46 -11.49
CA ASN A 270 1.68 1.87 -10.40
C ASN A 270 1.22 1.44 -9.01
N VAL A 271 0.91 0.15 -8.81
CA VAL A 271 0.45 -0.36 -7.51
C VAL A 271 1.55 -0.91 -6.62
N SER A 272 2.74 -1.12 -7.15
CA SER A 272 3.86 -1.71 -6.40
C SER A 272 5.19 -1.14 -6.84
N TRP A 273 6.00 -0.64 -5.91
CA TRP A 273 7.38 -0.28 -6.20
C TRP A 273 8.24 -1.52 -6.42
N VAL A 274 9.13 -1.40 -7.37
CA VAL A 274 10.18 -2.39 -7.63
C VAL A 274 11.53 -1.70 -7.48
N TYR A 275 12.36 -2.20 -6.59
CA TYR A 275 13.68 -1.62 -6.30
C TYR A 275 14.64 -2.66 -5.73
N ILE A 276 15.94 -2.34 -5.74
CA ILE A 276 16.95 -3.14 -5.08
C ILE A 276 17.32 -2.46 -3.78
N ILE A 277 17.14 -3.18 -2.69
CA ILE A 277 17.64 -2.79 -1.37
C ILE A 277 19.14 -3.11 -1.33
N LEU A 278 19.92 -2.16 -0.85
CA LEU A 278 21.36 -2.30 -0.62
C LEU A 278 21.56 -2.46 0.91
N GLY A 279 21.75 -3.67 1.38
CA GLY A 279 21.83 -3.99 2.80
C GLY A 279 23.12 -3.47 3.46
N GLY A 280 23.02 -3.05 4.72
CA GLY A 280 24.17 -2.60 5.52
C GLY A 280 24.25 -1.09 5.76
N GLN A 281 23.30 -0.29 5.25
CA GLN A 281 23.30 1.17 5.43
C GLN A 281 22.71 1.61 6.77
N TRP A 282 23.13 0.99 7.86
CA TRP A 282 22.64 1.28 9.22
C TRP A 282 23.78 1.33 10.24
N PRO A 283 24.57 2.42 10.25
CA PRO A 283 25.79 2.54 11.05
C PRO A 283 25.57 2.44 12.57
N THR A 284 24.34 2.57 13.07
CA THR A 284 24.03 2.44 14.50
C THR A 284 23.80 0.98 14.94
N LYS A 285 23.79 0.01 14.02
CA LYS A 285 23.46 -1.40 14.33
C LYS A 285 24.70 -2.28 14.41
N ALA A 286 24.62 -3.32 15.25
CA ALA A 286 25.70 -4.30 15.44
C ALA A 286 26.05 -5.08 14.15
N THR A 287 25.12 -5.14 13.19
CA THR A 287 25.33 -5.81 11.89
C THR A 287 25.95 -4.89 10.83
N TYR A 288 26.30 -3.64 11.18
CA TYR A 288 27.00 -2.73 10.27
C TYR A 288 28.40 -3.23 9.95
N ASP A 289 28.72 -3.26 8.66
CA ASP A 289 30.07 -3.56 8.18
C ASP A 289 30.59 -2.36 7.36
N PRO A 290 31.60 -1.62 7.86
CA PRO A 290 32.16 -0.47 7.16
C PRO A 290 32.91 -0.81 5.86
N LYS A 291 33.14 -2.11 5.58
CA LYS A 291 33.78 -2.58 4.34
C LYS A 291 32.78 -2.71 3.18
N VAL A 292 31.48 -2.64 3.46
CA VAL A 292 30.45 -2.70 2.40
C VAL A 292 30.55 -1.48 1.49
N PRO A 293 30.81 -1.64 0.17
CA PRO A 293 31.16 -0.53 -0.71
C PRO A 293 30.14 0.61 -0.77
N TRP A 294 28.84 0.30 -0.73
CA TRP A 294 27.75 1.27 -0.76
C TRP A 294 27.35 1.83 0.60
N ALA A 295 27.95 1.35 1.69
CA ALA A 295 27.67 1.74 3.08
C ALA A 295 28.93 2.15 3.85
N GLN A 296 30.08 2.27 3.19
CA GLN A 296 31.36 2.66 3.81
C GLN A 296 31.28 4.05 4.45
N PRO A 297 32.15 4.34 5.46
CA PRO A 297 32.11 5.60 6.21
C PRO A 297 32.33 6.87 5.38
N ASP A 298 33.07 6.78 4.28
CA ASP A 298 33.21 7.86 3.31
C ASP A 298 31.89 8.01 2.52
N ALA A 299 31.07 8.95 2.96
CA ALA A 299 29.72 9.16 2.42
C ALA A 299 29.71 9.44 0.92
N GLU A 300 30.71 10.16 0.39
CA GLU A 300 30.79 10.49 -1.03
C GLU A 300 31.19 9.28 -1.87
N LYS A 301 32.14 8.47 -1.39
CA LYS A 301 32.48 7.21 -2.06
C LYS A 301 31.30 6.23 -2.03
N ALA A 302 30.63 6.09 -0.89
CA ALA A 302 29.44 5.26 -0.77
C ALA A 302 28.34 5.71 -1.75
N ARG A 303 28.10 7.04 -1.86
CA ARG A 303 27.14 7.62 -2.80
C ARG A 303 27.53 7.33 -4.25
N LYS A 304 28.82 7.50 -4.63
CA LYS A 304 29.30 7.17 -5.97
C LYS A 304 29.07 5.69 -6.33
N VAL A 305 29.31 4.77 -5.39
CA VAL A 305 28.98 3.35 -5.58
C VAL A 305 27.49 3.16 -5.83
N ARG A 306 26.61 3.71 -4.98
CA ARG A 306 25.17 3.57 -5.17
C ARG A 306 24.68 4.18 -6.50
N LEU A 307 25.24 5.33 -6.91
CA LEU A 307 24.93 5.93 -8.19
C LEU A 307 25.41 5.05 -9.36
N ALA A 308 26.62 4.47 -9.26
CA ALA A 308 27.12 3.53 -10.26
C ALA A 308 26.22 2.31 -10.43
N LEU A 309 25.77 1.72 -9.31
CA LEU A 309 24.82 0.61 -9.31
C LEU A 309 23.49 0.96 -10.01
N ASN A 310 23.04 2.22 -9.89
CA ASN A 310 21.85 2.71 -10.59
C ASN A 310 22.05 2.93 -12.07
N LEU A 311 23.15 3.59 -12.47
CA LEU A 311 23.46 3.89 -13.88
C LEU A 311 23.78 2.63 -14.69
N ALA A 312 24.22 1.57 -14.03
CA ALA A 312 24.52 0.29 -14.66
C ALA A 312 23.29 -0.47 -15.13
N VAL A 313 22.07 -0.10 -14.67
CA VAL A 313 20.84 -0.87 -14.90
C VAL A 313 19.95 -0.21 -15.93
N ASP A 314 19.66 -0.92 -17.03
CA ASP A 314 18.64 -0.53 -18.00
C ASP A 314 17.24 -0.86 -17.45
N LYS A 315 16.66 0.11 -16.78
CA LYS A 315 15.35 -0.02 -16.12
C LYS A 315 14.20 -0.15 -17.12
N GLN A 316 14.33 0.51 -18.27
CA GLN A 316 13.36 0.42 -19.37
C GLN A 316 13.30 -1.01 -19.92
N ALA A 317 14.47 -1.61 -20.16
CA ALA A 317 14.55 -2.99 -20.63
C ALA A 317 13.96 -3.98 -19.61
N ILE A 318 14.18 -3.77 -18.29
CA ILE A 318 13.55 -4.57 -17.24
C ILE A 318 12.04 -4.45 -17.30
N MET A 319 11.48 -3.23 -17.35
CA MET A 319 10.05 -3.02 -17.45
C MET A 319 9.45 -3.68 -18.69
N GLN A 320 10.14 -3.56 -19.83
CA GLN A 320 9.64 -4.12 -21.09
C GLN A 320 9.72 -5.65 -21.14
N ARG A 321 10.83 -6.23 -20.69
CA ARG A 321 11.10 -7.67 -20.91
C ARG A 321 10.61 -8.55 -19.78
N ILE A 322 10.63 -8.07 -18.53
CA ILE A 322 10.25 -8.86 -17.36
C ILE A 322 8.80 -8.56 -16.96
N LEU A 323 8.38 -7.29 -17.05
CA LEU A 323 7.01 -6.90 -16.70
C LEU A 323 6.09 -6.76 -17.93
N GLY A 324 6.50 -7.20 -19.12
CA GLY A 324 5.67 -7.15 -20.33
C GLY A 324 5.25 -5.73 -20.75
N GLY A 325 6.04 -4.69 -20.40
CA GLY A 325 5.68 -3.28 -20.62
C GLY A 325 4.65 -2.74 -19.61
N LEU A 326 4.28 -3.53 -18.61
CA LEU A 326 3.27 -3.18 -17.60
C LEU A 326 3.93 -2.70 -16.31
N GLY A 327 4.72 -1.68 -16.46
CA GLY A 327 5.39 -0.97 -15.40
C GLY A 327 5.96 0.35 -15.89
N THR A 328 6.20 1.28 -14.98
CA THR A 328 6.79 2.58 -15.25
C THR A 328 8.16 2.66 -14.62
N ALA A 329 9.22 2.79 -15.42
CA ALA A 329 10.58 3.03 -14.91
C ALA A 329 10.65 4.41 -14.27
N ILE A 330 11.25 4.52 -13.07
CA ILE A 330 11.37 5.77 -12.33
C ILE A 330 12.75 5.94 -11.68
N ASN A 331 13.07 7.17 -11.29
CA ASN A 331 14.32 7.47 -10.57
C ASN A 331 14.14 7.44 -9.05
N SER A 332 12.94 7.56 -8.58
CA SER A 332 12.70 7.77 -7.16
C SER A 332 12.79 6.49 -6.36
N TRP A 333 13.55 6.55 -5.29
CA TRP A 333 13.51 5.57 -4.23
C TRP A 333 12.34 5.90 -3.31
N LEU A 334 11.35 5.01 -3.26
CA LEU A 334 10.15 5.12 -2.46
C LEU A 334 9.19 6.29 -2.83
N SER A 335 9.12 6.69 -4.09
CA SER A 335 8.04 7.53 -4.59
C SER A 335 7.43 7.00 -5.88
N TYR A 336 6.28 7.48 -6.21
CA TYR A 336 5.52 7.05 -7.40
C TYR A 336 5.45 8.13 -8.46
N PRO A 337 5.25 7.74 -9.70
CA PRO A 337 4.97 8.70 -10.75
C PRO A 337 3.77 9.59 -10.46
N ASN A 338 2.79 9.06 -9.70
CA ASN A 338 1.54 9.76 -9.40
C ASN A 338 1.51 10.45 -8.03
N ASP A 339 2.60 10.37 -7.24
CA ASP A 339 2.67 11.07 -5.97
C ASP A 339 2.61 12.59 -6.19
N PRO A 340 1.81 13.34 -5.43
CA PRO A 340 1.70 14.80 -5.58
C PRO A 340 3.02 15.54 -5.38
N TRP A 341 3.96 14.93 -4.68
CA TRP A 341 5.29 15.47 -4.42
C TRP A 341 6.38 15.00 -5.40
N ALA A 342 6.08 14.02 -6.27
CA ALA A 342 7.04 13.53 -7.25
C ALA A 342 7.30 14.59 -8.33
N THR A 343 8.49 15.17 -8.31
CA THR A 343 8.94 16.10 -9.35
C THR A 343 9.22 15.38 -10.67
N GLU A 344 9.29 16.09 -11.77
CA GLU A 344 9.64 15.52 -13.08
C GLU A 344 11.02 14.83 -13.06
N ALA A 345 11.95 15.32 -12.25
CA ALA A 345 13.26 14.70 -12.06
C ALA A 345 13.16 13.34 -11.36
N LEU A 346 12.23 13.19 -10.42
CA LEU A 346 11.98 11.93 -9.71
C LEU A 346 11.20 10.93 -10.57
N LYS A 347 10.35 11.41 -11.46
CA LYS A 347 9.56 10.56 -12.36
C LYS A 347 10.39 9.94 -13.47
N LYS A 348 11.46 10.61 -13.93
CA LYS A 348 12.32 10.10 -15.01
C LYS A 348 13.37 9.15 -14.45
N PRO A 349 13.56 7.94 -15.02
CA PRO A 349 14.63 7.06 -14.59
C PRO A 349 16.01 7.68 -14.85
N LEU A 350 16.98 7.37 -13.98
CA LEU A 350 18.38 7.65 -14.29
C LEU A 350 18.76 6.95 -15.61
N PRO A 351 19.59 7.57 -16.45
CA PRO A 351 19.99 6.98 -17.72
C PRO A 351 20.76 5.67 -17.52
N TYR A 352 20.65 4.78 -18.49
CA TYR A 352 21.53 3.61 -18.58
C TYR A 352 22.88 4.06 -19.13
N ASP A 353 23.89 4.14 -18.27
CA ASP A 353 25.24 4.55 -18.62
C ASP A 353 26.28 3.69 -17.89
N PRO A 354 26.57 2.49 -18.41
CA PRO A 354 27.57 1.59 -17.81
C PRO A 354 29.00 2.13 -17.87
N ALA A 355 29.31 3.02 -18.81
CA ALA A 355 30.64 3.64 -18.91
C ALA A 355 30.87 4.60 -17.74
N ARG A 356 29.91 5.49 -17.47
CA ARG A 356 29.95 6.38 -16.32
C ARG A 356 29.89 5.60 -14.99
N ALA A 357 29.13 4.51 -14.95
CA ALA A 357 29.09 3.62 -13.79
C ALA A 357 30.49 3.06 -13.45
N LYS A 358 31.24 2.57 -14.44
CA LYS A 358 32.63 2.10 -14.25
C LYS A 358 33.54 3.21 -13.71
N GLN A 359 33.43 4.42 -14.27
CA GLN A 359 34.22 5.56 -13.80
C GLN A 359 33.94 5.89 -12.34
N LEU A 360 32.67 5.92 -11.95
CA LEU A 360 32.25 6.18 -10.56
C LEU A 360 32.77 5.10 -9.60
N LEU A 361 32.78 3.83 -10.01
CA LEU A 361 33.38 2.75 -9.21
C LEU A 361 34.88 2.99 -9.02
N ALA A 362 35.60 3.35 -10.07
CA ALA A 362 37.04 3.65 -10.00
C ALA A 362 37.32 4.86 -9.10
N GLU A 363 36.53 5.95 -9.22
CA GLU A 363 36.59 7.14 -8.36
C GLU A 363 36.31 6.80 -6.88
N ALA A 364 35.46 5.80 -6.62
CA ALA A 364 35.15 5.32 -5.28
C ALA A 364 36.19 4.34 -4.70
N GLY A 365 37.23 3.96 -5.48
CA GLY A 365 38.29 3.05 -5.07
C GLY A 365 38.07 1.59 -5.50
N TYR A 366 37.13 1.33 -6.42
CA TYR A 366 36.82 -0.02 -6.93
C TYR A 366 37.00 -0.15 -8.44
N PRO A 367 38.20 0.13 -9.02
CA PRO A 367 38.42 0.09 -10.47
C PRO A 367 38.21 -1.30 -11.08
N SER A 368 38.39 -2.37 -10.27
CA SER A 368 38.17 -3.77 -10.67
C SER A 368 36.85 -4.35 -10.15
N GLY A 369 35.94 -3.48 -9.72
CA GLY A 369 34.70 -3.91 -9.06
C GLY A 369 34.90 -4.49 -7.67
N PHE A 370 33.88 -5.21 -7.18
CA PHE A 370 33.88 -5.84 -5.85
C PHE A 370 32.95 -7.06 -5.86
N ASP A 371 33.03 -7.85 -4.78
CA ASP A 371 32.15 -9.02 -4.58
C ASP A 371 30.88 -8.61 -3.83
N THR A 372 29.73 -9.13 -4.25
CA THR A 372 28.45 -8.98 -3.53
C THR A 372 27.55 -10.19 -3.73
N THR A 373 26.46 -10.24 -2.98
CA THR A 373 25.43 -11.26 -3.12
C THR A 373 24.10 -10.62 -3.52
N MET A 374 23.39 -11.20 -4.49
CA MET A 374 22.01 -10.86 -4.83
C MET A 374 21.08 -11.95 -4.30
N ASN A 375 20.23 -11.60 -3.34
CA ASN A 375 19.18 -12.50 -2.87
C ASN A 375 18.01 -12.51 -3.85
N LEU A 376 17.60 -13.71 -4.27
CA LEU A 376 16.51 -13.97 -5.19
C LEU A 376 15.38 -14.63 -4.40
N THR A 377 14.31 -13.87 -4.11
CA THR A 377 13.19 -14.34 -3.30
C THR A 377 11.88 -14.11 -4.05
N ALA A 378 11.12 -15.19 -4.24
CA ALA A 378 9.77 -15.10 -4.81
C ALA A 378 8.77 -14.64 -3.73
N TRP A 379 7.82 -13.80 -4.14
CA TRP A 379 6.73 -13.32 -3.32
C TRP A 379 5.38 -13.65 -3.96
N PRO A 380 4.38 -14.06 -3.19
CA PRO A 380 3.02 -14.22 -3.71
C PRO A 380 2.55 -12.95 -4.41
N GLY A 381 1.99 -13.07 -5.61
CA GLY A 381 1.57 -11.96 -6.45
C GLY A 381 2.71 -11.12 -7.08
N ARG A 382 3.99 -11.50 -6.88
CA ARG A 382 5.17 -10.81 -7.41
C ARG A 382 6.24 -11.81 -7.85
N GLY A 383 5.84 -12.78 -8.65
CA GLY A 383 6.71 -13.85 -9.17
C GLY A 383 7.89 -13.34 -10.00
N PHE A 384 7.79 -12.14 -10.55
CA PHE A 384 8.83 -11.48 -11.34
C PHE A 384 10.07 -11.01 -10.54
N LEU A 385 10.03 -10.98 -9.21
CA LEU A 385 11.14 -10.43 -8.40
C LEU A 385 12.47 -11.18 -8.54
N PRO A 386 12.52 -12.51 -8.58
CA PRO A 386 13.76 -13.22 -8.87
C PRO A 386 14.37 -12.81 -10.22
N ASP A 387 13.55 -12.68 -11.26
CA ASP A 387 14.01 -12.30 -12.61
C ASP A 387 14.53 -10.87 -12.65
N VAL A 388 13.92 -9.94 -11.90
CA VAL A 388 14.45 -8.58 -11.72
C VAL A 388 15.82 -8.62 -11.03
N GLY A 389 15.97 -9.41 -9.96
CA GLY A 389 17.25 -9.58 -9.27
C GLY A 389 18.33 -10.14 -10.16
N GLU A 390 17.99 -11.15 -10.97
CA GLU A 390 18.91 -11.78 -11.94
C GLU A 390 19.35 -10.80 -13.03
N ALA A 391 18.41 -10.05 -13.59
CA ALA A 391 18.71 -9.02 -14.60
C ALA A 391 19.65 -7.94 -14.03
N VAL A 392 19.37 -7.45 -12.82
CA VAL A 392 20.22 -6.45 -12.16
C VAL A 392 21.61 -7.00 -11.88
N ALA A 393 21.75 -8.24 -11.39
CA ALA A 393 23.02 -8.90 -11.19
C ALA A 393 23.83 -8.97 -12.50
N THR A 394 23.18 -9.36 -13.59
CA THR A 394 23.80 -9.40 -14.94
C THR A 394 24.26 -8.02 -15.43
N TYR A 395 23.49 -6.96 -15.14
CA TYR A 395 23.92 -5.58 -15.45
C TYR A 395 25.15 -5.16 -14.64
N TRP A 396 25.21 -5.50 -13.36
CA TRP A 396 26.33 -5.17 -12.48
C TRP A 396 27.61 -5.92 -12.88
N GLU A 397 27.50 -7.15 -13.36
CA GLU A 397 28.66 -7.89 -13.88
C GLU A 397 29.31 -7.21 -15.08
N LYS A 398 28.54 -6.56 -15.96
CA LYS A 398 29.08 -5.80 -17.11
C LYS A 398 29.94 -4.61 -16.67
N ILE A 399 29.82 -4.15 -15.46
CA ILE A 399 30.65 -3.07 -14.91
C ILE A 399 31.74 -3.57 -13.95
N GLY A 400 31.96 -4.89 -13.86
CA GLY A 400 33.06 -5.52 -13.14
C GLY A 400 32.70 -6.00 -11.72
N ILE A 401 31.43 -5.91 -11.28
CA ILE A 401 30.99 -6.43 -9.99
C ILE A 401 30.79 -7.94 -10.10
N ARG A 402 31.30 -8.71 -9.14
CA ARG A 402 31.12 -10.17 -9.08
C ARG A 402 29.93 -10.48 -8.18
N VAL A 403 28.82 -10.94 -8.78
CA VAL A 403 27.56 -11.12 -8.08
C VAL A 403 27.27 -12.61 -7.86
N LYS A 404 27.27 -13.04 -6.61
CA LYS A 404 26.77 -14.35 -6.22
C LYS A 404 25.24 -14.34 -6.15
N ARG A 405 24.56 -15.17 -6.93
CA ARG A 405 23.11 -15.37 -6.85
C ARG A 405 22.81 -16.31 -5.69
N ARG A 406 21.87 -15.92 -4.84
CA ARG A 406 21.42 -16.72 -3.69
C ARG A 406 19.89 -16.84 -3.71
N PRO A 407 19.31 -17.93 -4.21
CA PRO A 407 17.91 -18.22 -3.98
C PRO A 407 17.64 -18.34 -2.47
N VAL A 408 16.63 -17.62 -1.98
CA VAL A 408 16.32 -17.55 -0.55
C VAL A 408 14.82 -17.79 -0.35
N ASP A 409 14.50 -18.75 0.50
CA ASP A 409 13.12 -18.97 0.94
C ASP A 409 12.56 -17.74 1.64
N ARG A 410 11.26 -17.50 1.47
CA ARG A 410 10.58 -16.33 2.03
C ARG A 410 10.66 -16.23 3.55
N ALA A 411 10.59 -17.37 4.26
CA ALA A 411 10.66 -17.37 5.73
C ALA A 411 12.06 -17.00 6.22
N VAL A 412 13.09 -17.54 5.56
CA VAL A 412 14.50 -17.18 5.80
C VAL A 412 14.73 -15.71 5.48
N PHE A 413 14.27 -15.25 4.32
CA PHE A 413 14.33 -13.84 3.94
C PHE A 413 13.71 -12.94 5.02
N ALA A 414 12.51 -13.26 5.48
CA ALA A 414 11.81 -12.45 6.47
C ALA A 414 12.51 -12.42 7.84
N ALA A 415 13.20 -13.50 8.23
CA ALA A 415 14.00 -13.56 9.43
C ALA A 415 15.28 -12.71 9.30
N ASP A 416 16.06 -12.92 8.23
CA ASP A 416 17.27 -12.15 7.91
C ASP A 416 16.97 -10.65 7.82
N PHE A 417 15.85 -10.31 7.19
CA PHE A 417 15.41 -8.93 6.97
C PHE A 417 15.09 -8.22 8.29
N ARG A 418 14.35 -8.87 9.19
CA ARG A 418 14.06 -8.34 10.54
C ARG A 418 15.31 -8.22 11.40
N ALA A 419 16.19 -9.20 11.33
CA ALA A 419 17.46 -9.21 12.06
C ALA A 419 18.52 -8.29 11.44
N ARG A 420 18.28 -7.69 10.25
CA ARG A 420 19.28 -6.98 9.44
C ARG A 420 20.54 -7.82 9.17
N ALA A 421 20.38 -9.12 9.01
CA ALA A 421 21.46 -10.07 8.74
C ALA A 421 21.80 -10.16 7.24
N TYR A 422 21.74 -9.04 6.51
CA TYR A 422 22.01 -8.96 5.07
C TYR A 422 22.93 -7.78 4.71
N SER A 423 23.87 -7.43 5.61
CA SER A 423 24.92 -6.45 5.31
C SER A 423 25.75 -6.90 4.10
N GLY A 424 25.99 -5.99 3.15
CA GLY A 424 26.69 -6.32 1.90
C GLY A 424 25.90 -7.17 0.91
N VAL A 425 24.62 -7.43 1.18
CA VAL A 425 23.72 -8.19 0.30
C VAL A 425 22.74 -7.25 -0.37
N ALA A 426 22.60 -7.36 -1.69
CA ALA A 426 21.53 -6.71 -2.44
C ALA A 426 20.32 -7.65 -2.57
N LEU A 427 19.12 -7.09 -2.64
CA LEU A 427 17.91 -7.88 -2.80
C LEU A 427 16.84 -7.14 -3.61
N ALA A 428 16.23 -7.85 -4.56
CA ALA A 428 15.07 -7.36 -5.27
C ALA A 428 13.85 -7.38 -4.36
N TYR A 429 13.16 -6.26 -4.26
CA TYR A 429 12.01 -6.10 -3.40
C TYR A 429 10.91 -5.31 -4.09
N ALA A 430 9.68 -5.61 -3.76
CA ALA A 430 8.55 -4.81 -4.17
C ALA A 430 7.68 -4.49 -2.96
N ALA A 431 7.48 -3.20 -2.73
CA ALA A 431 6.57 -2.73 -1.70
C ALA A 431 5.27 -2.25 -2.32
N PRO A 432 4.15 -2.53 -1.66
CA PRO A 432 2.91 -1.90 -2.04
C PRO A 432 2.97 -0.39 -1.83
N LEU A 433 2.21 0.32 -2.64
CA LEU A 433 2.10 1.76 -2.62
C LEU A 433 1.09 2.29 -1.62
N VAL A 434 1.46 3.36 -0.96
CA VAL A 434 0.58 4.13 -0.10
C VAL A 434 0.68 5.60 -0.48
N ALA A 435 0.10 5.97 -1.63
CA ALA A 435 -0.11 7.37 -1.98
C ALA A 435 -1.27 7.95 -1.15
N PRO A 436 -1.28 9.23 -0.84
CA PRO A 436 -0.32 10.27 -1.16
C PRO A 436 0.67 10.57 -0.03
N GLU A 437 0.68 9.79 1.02
CA GLU A 437 1.55 9.96 2.20
C GLU A 437 2.68 8.92 2.18
N SER A 438 3.35 8.77 1.03
CA SER A 438 4.42 7.77 0.83
C SER A 438 5.60 7.92 1.80
N TRP A 439 5.79 9.11 2.42
CA TRP A 439 6.77 9.29 3.48
C TRP A 439 6.58 8.34 4.67
N GLU A 440 5.38 7.84 4.92
CA GLU A 440 5.15 6.81 5.95
C GLU A 440 5.84 5.49 5.63
N VAL A 441 6.02 5.17 4.35
CA VAL A 441 6.82 4.02 3.92
C VAL A 441 8.30 4.33 4.10
N ILE A 442 8.71 5.58 3.79
CA ILE A 442 10.08 6.07 4.01
C ILE A 442 10.41 6.05 5.51
N PHE A 443 9.45 6.38 6.39
CA PHE A 443 9.59 6.21 7.83
C PHE A 443 9.99 4.78 8.22
N ARG A 444 9.29 3.77 7.70
CA ARG A 444 9.62 2.35 7.97
C ARG A 444 10.96 1.94 7.35
N ALA A 445 11.31 2.55 6.22
CA ALA A 445 12.50 2.20 5.45
C ALA A 445 13.78 2.85 6.00
N GLY A 446 13.68 4.03 6.60
CA GLY A 446 14.85 4.85 6.86
C GLY A 446 14.85 5.67 8.17
N TYR A 447 13.81 5.62 9.00
CA TYR A 447 13.81 6.35 10.26
C TYR A 447 14.56 5.56 11.34
N THR A 448 15.67 6.10 11.82
CA THR A 448 16.58 5.42 12.76
C THR A 448 15.88 4.98 14.06
N LYS A 449 14.89 5.78 14.52
CA LYS A 449 14.10 5.50 15.74
C LYS A 449 12.88 4.60 15.49
N ALA A 450 12.60 4.22 14.23
CA ALA A 450 11.48 3.33 13.95
C ALA A 450 11.76 1.91 14.47
N PRO A 451 10.74 1.19 14.96
CA PRO A 451 10.90 -0.19 15.40
C PRO A 451 11.47 -1.10 14.31
N LEU A 452 11.16 -0.78 13.06
CA LEU A 452 11.57 -1.51 11.86
C LEU A 452 12.21 -0.56 10.84
N ASN A 453 13.34 0.08 11.18
CA ASN A 453 14.16 0.69 10.14
C ASN A 453 14.83 -0.43 9.34
N LEU A 454 14.47 -0.58 8.06
CA LEU A 454 14.82 -1.77 7.28
C LEU A 454 15.95 -1.52 6.28
N PHE A 455 16.15 -0.29 5.78
CA PHE A 455 16.96 -0.09 4.58
C PHE A 455 18.15 0.83 4.79
N VAL A 456 17.96 2.00 5.37
CA VAL A 456 18.98 3.03 5.49
C VAL A 456 18.81 3.84 6.77
N GLU A 457 19.89 4.21 7.42
CA GLU A 457 19.89 5.20 8.51
C GLU A 457 20.65 6.44 8.05
N HIS A 458 20.03 7.61 8.22
CA HIS A 458 20.67 8.87 7.90
C HIS A 458 20.05 10.03 8.70
N PRO A 459 20.86 10.89 9.41
CA PRO A 459 20.33 11.96 10.26
C PRO A 459 19.43 12.95 9.52
N LYS A 460 19.74 13.27 8.25
CA LYS A 460 18.92 14.17 7.44
C LYS A 460 17.56 13.58 7.10
N LEU A 461 17.49 12.26 6.91
CA LEU A 461 16.23 11.56 6.69
C LEU A 461 15.39 11.56 7.97
N ASP A 462 16.03 11.36 9.13
CA ASP A 462 15.37 11.47 10.44
C ASP A 462 14.78 12.87 10.65
N GLU A 463 15.53 13.95 10.30
CA GLU A 463 15.05 15.35 10.37
C GLU A 463 13.78 15.56 9.52
N PHE A 464 13.77 15.08 8.27
CA PHE A 464 12.58 15.19 7.42
C PHE A 464 11.39 14.46 8.03
N ILE A 465 11.60 13.25 8.53
CA ILE A 465 10.54 12.43 9.13
C ILE A 465 10.02 13.05 10.42
N ASP A 466 10.90 13.56 11.29
CA ASP A 466 10.51 14.28 12.51
C ASP A 466 9.62 15.50 12.18
N ARG A 467 9.97 16.30 11.16
CA ARG A 467 9.16 17.44 10.69
C ARG A 467 7.81 17.00 10.11
N LEU A 468 7.81 15.97 9.25
CA LEU A 468 6.58 15.46 8.63
C LEU A 468 5.62 14.85 9.66
N SER A 469 6.15 14.17 10.67
CA SER A 469 5.34 13.47 11.69
C SER A 469 4.54 14.40 12.60
N VAL A 470 4.93 15.67 12.69
CA VAL A 470 4.25 16.69 13.52
C VAL A 470 3.53 17.76 12.70
N GLN A 471 3.68 17.76 11.37
CA GLN A 471 3.06 18.76 10.48
C GLN A 471 1.60 18.40 10.18
N PRO A 472 0.60 19.16 10.69
CA PRO A 472 -0.82 18.83 10.51
C PRO A 472 -1.33 19.13 9.09
N SER A 473 -0.76 20.12 8.38
CA SER A 473 -1.17 20.46 7.03
C SER A 473 -0.66 19.45 6.01
N TYR A 474 -1.58 18.79 5.29
CA TYR A 474 -1.25 17.89 4.19
C TYR A 474 -0.46 18.59 3.08
N GLN A 475 -0.87 19.79 2.68
CA GLN A 475 -0.20 20.57 1.63
C GLN A 475 1.24 20.92 2.02
N GLU A 476 1.47 21.24 3.30
CA GLU A 476 2.81 21.54 3.79
C GLU A 476 3.68 20.28 3.87
N ARG A 477 3.10 19.11 4.23
CA ARG A 477 3.82 17.83 4.13
C ARG A 477 4.21 17.52 2.68
N VAL A 478 3.29 17.72 1.73
CA VAL A 478 3.59 17.56 0.30
C VAL A 478 4.71 18.51 -0.14
N ARG A 479 4.71 19.78 0.33
CA ARG A 479 5.76 20.74 0.04
C ARG A 479 7.14 20.28 0.55
N ILE A 480 7.21 19.85 1.82
CA ILE A 480 8.46 19.33 2.42
C ILE A 480 8.97 18.12 1.61
N MET A 481 8.09 17.20 1.25
CA MET A 481 8.47 16.05 0.44
C MET A 481 8.96 16.43 -0.96
N ARG A 482 8.27 17.36 -1.62
CA ARG A 482 8.57 17.77 -2.99
C ARG A 482 9.82 18.63 -3.09
N ASP A 483 9.95 19.62 -2.22
CA ASP A 483 10.96 20.68 -2.36
C ASP A 483 12.25 20.40 -1.58
N GLU A 484 12.19 19.49 -0.61
CA GLU A 484 13.33 19.22 0.28
C GLU A 484 13.72 17.71 0.29
N MET A 485 12.82 16.82 0.73
CA MET A 485 13.15 15.38 0.91
C MET A 485 13.36 14.66 -0.43
N GLY A 486 12.51 14.94 -1.43
CA GLY A 486 12.62 14.31 -2.76
C GLY A 486 13.95 14.62 -3.46
N PRO A 487 14.37 15.89 -3.59
CA PRO A 487 15.70 16.23 -4.11
C PRO A 487 16.83 15.57 -3.33
N TRP A 488 16.75 15.54 -2.00
CA TRP A 488 17.74 14.87 -1.17
C TRP A 488 17.81 13.36 -1.46
N LEU A 489 16.66 12.67 -1.56
CA LEU A 489 16.60 11.25 -1.92
C LEU A 489 17.19 10.97 -3.31
N ALA A 490 16.91 11.85 -4.27
CA ALA A 490 17.45 11.73 -5.64
C ALA A 490 18.98 11.89 -5.66
N GLU A 491 19.53 12.80 -4.87
CA GLU A 491 20.97 13.03 -4.75
C GLU A 491 21.69 11.90 -4.02
N HIS A 492 21.13 11.43 -2.89
CA HIS A 492 21.78 10.43 -2.02
C HIS A 492 21.64 9.00 -2.49
N VAL A 493 20.64 8.73 -3.37
CA VAL A 493 20.47 7.42 -4.02
C VAL A 493 20.56 6.25 -3.03
N PRO A 494 19.68 6.16 -2.03
CA PRO A 494 19.82 5.18 -0.95
C PRO A 494 19.61 3.71 -1.38
N GLY A 495 19.06 3.48 -2.57
CA GLY A 495 18.87 2.16 -3.18
C GLY A 495 18.85 2.26 -4.70
N VAL A 496 18.59 1.15 -5.40
CA VAL A 496 18.44 1.15 -6.86
C VAL A 496 16.96 1.12 -7.20
N ALA A 497 16.42 2.26 -7.62
CA ALA A 497 15.05 2.34 -8.11
C ALA A 497 14.93 1.66 -9.46
N ILE A 498 14.01 0.73 -9.61
CA ILE A 498 13.70 0.07 -10.89
C ILE A 498 12.46 0.71 -11.50
N GLY A 499 11.37 0.76 -10.76
CA GLY A 499 10.14 1.36 -11.25
C GLY A 499 8.91 1.01 -10.43
N ALA A 500 7.74 1.21 -11.02
CA ALA A 500 6.45 0.86 -10.46
C ALA A 500 5.75 -0.18 -11.35
N ALA A 501 5.40 -1.33 -10.77
CA ALA A 501 4.66 -2.38 -11.46
C ALA A 501 3.15 -2.11 -11.38
N HIS A 502 2.42 -2.56 -12.39
CA HIS A 502 0.95 -2.47 -12.47
C HIS A 502 0.31 -3.74 -11.90
N ALA A 503 -0.92 -3.63 -11.40
CA ALA A 503 -1.77 -4.80 -11.15
C ALA A 503 -2.64 -5.07 -12.38
N ILE A 504 -2.88 -6.34 -12.68
CA ILE A 504 -3.59 -6.75 -13.87
C ILE A 504 -4.66 -7.78 -13.51
N ALA A 505 -5.86 -7.57 -14.04
CA ALA A 505 -6.93 -8.56 -14.01
C ALA A 505 -7.30 -9.00 -15.44
N GLY A 506 -7.43 -10.30 -15.64
CA GLY A 506 -8.13 -10.87 -16.80
C GLY A 506 -9.62 -10.92 -16.51
N VAL A 507 -10.44 -10.49 -17.46
CA VAL A 507 -11.88 -10.27 -17.25
C VAL A 507 -12.69 -10.98 -18.31
N GLY A 508 -13.59 -11.83 -17.89
CA GLY A 508 -14.49 -12.62 -18.73
C GLY A 508 -15.63 -11.81 -19.33
N PRO A 509 -16.35 -12.41 -20.32
CA PRO A 509 -17.33 -11.69 -21.13
C PRO A 509 -18.57 -11.21 -20.36
N LYS A 510 -18.94 -11.83 -19.24
CA LYS A 510 -20.11 -11.45 -18.43
C LYS A 510 -19.89 -10.16 -17.62
N VAL A 511 -18.63 -9.78 -17.38
CA VAL A 511 -18.27 -8.61 -16.58
C VAL A 511 -18.35 -7.36 -17.46
N GLY A 512 -19.12 -6.39 -17.01
CA GLY A 512 -19.31 -5.10 -17.65
C GLY A 512 -18.19 -4.10 -17.29
N GLU A 513 -18.58 -2.94 -16.80
CA GLU A 513 -17.66 -1.93 -16.31
C GLU A 513 -17.16 -2.29 -14.91
N TRP A 514 -15.92 -1.92 -14.65
CA TRP A 514 -15.30 -2.01 -13.34
C TRP A 514 -14.45 -0.76 -13.13
N PRO A 515 -14.97 0.25 -12.41
CA PRO A 515 -14.24 1.48 -12.17
C PRO A 515 -13.02 1.20 -11.30
N LEU A 516 -11.85 1.51 -11.82
CA LEU A 516 -10.62 1.44 -11.05
C LEU A 516 -10.53 2.68 -10.17
N ILE A 517 -10.28 2.50 -8.88
CA ILE A 517 -10.12 3.59 -7.92
C ILE A 517 -8.61 3.82 -7.73
N PRO A 518 -8.04 4.93 -8.23
CA PRO A 518 -6.62 5.25 -8.01
C PRO A 518 -6.29 5.29 -6.51
N GLY A 519 -5.10 4.82 -6.15
CA GLY A 519 -4.68 4.73 -4.74
C GLY A 519 -5.21 3.50 -4.00
N HIS A 520 -6.11 2.73 -4.58
CA HIS A 520 -6.42 1.38 -4.10
C HIS A 520 -5.40 0.39 -4.63
N MET A 521 -4.88 -0.45 -3.75
CA MET A 521 -4.01 -1.54 -4.17
C MET A 521 -4.84 -2.71 -4.65
N GLY A 522 -4.83 -2.90 -5.96
CA GLY A 522 -5.49 -4.04 -6.58
C GLY A 522 -7.01 -3.88 -6.74
N PHE A 523 -7.61 -4.94 -7.19
CA PHE A 523 -9.00 -5.03 -7.61
C PHE A 523 -9.86 -5.47 -6.40
N HIS A 524 -10.28 -4.53 -5.53
CA HIS A 524 -10.97 -4.87 -4.28
C HIS A 524 -12.35 -4.23 -4.11
N ASN A 525 -12.79 -3.43 -5.08
CA ASN A 525 -14.08 -2.73 -5.05
C ASN A 525 -15.15 -3.49 -5.85
N TRP A 526 -15.38 -4.74 -5.45
CA TRP A 526 -16.27 -5.70 -6.13
C TRP A 526 -17.72 -5.24 -6.25
N GLU A 527 -18.16 -4.35 -5.34
CA GLU A 527 -19.50 -3.76 -5.35
C GLU A 527 -19.79 -2.88 -6.57
N TYR A 528 -18.75 -2.39 -7.23
CA TYR A 528 -18.87 -1.55 -8.43
C TYR A 528 -18.71 -2.33 -9.74
N VAL A 529 -18.46 -3.63 -9.67
CA VAL A 529 -18.35 -4.47 -10.88
C VAL A 529 -19.73 -4.69 -11.48
N THR A 530 -19.98 -4.11 -12.66
CA THR A 530 -21.27 -4.28 -13.34
C THR A 530 -21.36 -5.60 -14.10
N ARG A 531 -22.57 -5.99 -14.45
CA ARG A 531 -22.83 -7.08 -15.39
C ARG A 531 -23.04 -6.50 -16.81
N LYS A 532 -22.69 -7.28 -17.83
CA LYS A 532 -23.11 -7.01 -19.21
C LYS A 532 -24.51 -7.48 -19.43
#